data_6024f6ed985b782f297ac02d79676c36
#
_entry.id   6024f6ed985b782f297ac02d79676c36
#
_cell.length_a   1.000
_cell.length_b   1.000
_cell.length_c   1.000
_cell.angle_alpha   90.00
_cell.angle_beta   90.00
_cell.angle_gamma   90.00
#
_symmetry.space_group_name_H-M   'P 1'
#
loop_
_entity.id
_entity.type
_entity.pdbx_description
1 polymer ?
#
loop_
_entity_poly.entity_id
_entity_poly.type
_entity_poly.pdbx_seq_one_letter_code
_entity_poly.pdbx_strand_id
1 'polypeptide(L)'
;MKDSILSINLETSTAPIVQEVRGRDYIEYGTEDWKNLYPQFLIDLYYNSSTHAAIINQTAEMIAGEDLVAEEEDAINLESYVKLKKFLRHANSNESLHQVIKKVAFDFKLQGAYALHIVWNRERTEIAEVYHVPVERVRAGKPNELGKIDCYYISADWSNTRSNKPYPVPA
;
A
#
# COMPACT_ATOMS: atom_id res chain seq x y z
N MET A 1 -37.30 -4.49 41.68
CA MET A 1 -36.02 -4.35 40.97
C MET A 1 -36.30 -3.80 39.58
N LYS A 2 -35.87 -2.59 39.28
CA LYS A 2 -35.95 -2.06 37.90
C LYS A 2 -34.78 -2.58 37.13
N ASP A 3 -35.04 -3.47 36.15
CA ASP A 3 -34.03 -3.91 35.23
C ASP A 3 -33.62 -2.72 34.33
N SER A 4 -32.42 -2.21 34.57
CA SER A 4 -31.85 -1.18 33.69
C SER A 4 -31.36 -1.87 32.41
N ILE A 5 -32.10 -1.70 31.34
CA ILE A 5 -31.65 -2.14 30.02
C ILE A 5 -30.49 -1.22 29.60
N LEU A 6 -29.29 -1.76 29.55
CA LEU A 6 -28.13 -1.07 29.00
C LEU A 6 -28.25 -1.12 27.47
N SER A 7 -28.68 -0.04 26.84
CA SER A 7 -28.62 0.06 25.38
C SER A 7 -27.24 0.61 24.97
N ILE A 8 -26.45 -0.20 24.34
CA ILE A 8 -25.20 0.24 23.69
C ILE A 8 -25.58 0.74 22.29
N ASN A 9 -25.48 2.04 22.10
CA ASN A 9 -25.63 2.65 20.76
C ASN A 9 -24.31 2.44 20.01
N LEU A 10 -24.27 1.46 19.13
CA LEU A 10 -23.17 1.28 18.19
C LEU A 10 -23.35 2.29 17.08
N GLU A 11 -22.73 3.45 17.22
CA GLU A 11 -22.63 4.38 16.09
C GLU A 11 -21.88 3.65 14.97
N THR A 12 -22.54 3.52 13.82
CA THR A 12 -21.91 3.01 12.62
C THR A 12 -20.86 4.02 12.19
N SER A 13 -19.58 3.66 12.35
CA SER A 13 -18.48 4.41 11.77
C SER A 13 -18.70 4.50 10.26
N THR A 14 -19.02 5.67 9.77
CA THR A 14 -19.08 5.93 8.33
C THR A 14 -17.65 5.83 7.77
N ALA A 15 -17.49 5.04 6.70
CA ALA A 15 -16.20 4.98 6.00
C ALA A 15 -15.79 6.41 5.58
N PRO A 16 -14.52 6.78 5.70
CA PRO A 16 -14.05 8.10 5.33
C PRO A 16 -14.28 8.34 3.84
N ILE A 17 -14.81 9.50 3.53
CA ILE A 17 -15.06 9.90 2.14
C ILE A 17 -13.72 10.32 1.52
N VAL A 18 -13.42 9.76 0.37
CA VAL A 18 -12.29 10.19 -0.47
C VAL A 18 -12.76 11.38 -1.29
N GLN A 19 -12.15 12.55 -1.11
CA GLN A 19 -12.59 13.78 -1.77
C GLN A 19 -11.43 14.54 -2.39
N GLU A 20 -11.73 15.21 -3.51
CA GLU A 20 -10.90 16.26 -4.06
C GLU A 20 -11.06 17.54 -3.24
N VAL A 21 -9.94 18.05 -2.72
CA VAL A 21 -9.92 19.32 -2.00
C VAL A 21 -9.42 20.43 -2.93
N ARG A 22 -10.14 21.56 -2.93
CA ARG A 22 -9.77 22.72 -3.73
C ARG A 22 -8.40 23.25 -3.31
N GLY A 23 -7.48 23.45 -4.27
CA GLY A 23 -6.12 23.93 -4.00
C GLY A 23 -5.12 22.85 -3.58
N ARG A 24 -5.51 21.58 -3.62
CA ARG A 24 -4.60 20.42 -3.52
C ARG A 24 -4.50 19.74 -4.86
N ASP A 25 -3.35 19.15 -5.17
CA ASP A 25 -3.12 18.41 -6.41
C ASP A 25 -3.32 16.90 -6.24
N TYR A 26 -3.61 16.46 -5.03
CA TYR A 26 -3.84 15.07 -4.64
C TYR A 26 -5.20 14.89 -3.96
N ILE A 27 -5.67 13.66 -3.93
CA ILE A 27 -6.89 13.24 -3.26
C ILE A 27 -6.60 13.03 -1.77
N GLU A 28 -7.43 13.56 -0.90
CA GLU A 28 -7.32 13.38 0.55
C GLU A 28 -8.16 12.20 1.02
N TYR A 29 -7.62 11.38 1.92
CA TYR A 29 -8.31 10.26 2.56
C TYR A 29 -8.87 10.69 3.92
N GLY A 30 -10.18 10.90 3.94
CA GLY A 30 -10.89 11.47 5.08
C GLY A 30 -10.65 12.97 5.18
N THR A 31 -11.71 13.76 5.03
CA THR A 31 -11.61 15.23 4.95
C THR A 31 -11.66 15.88 6.31
N GLU A 32 -12.85 16.03 6.92
CA GLU A 32 -13.04 16.86 8.11
C GLU A 32 -12.54 16.18 9.38
N ASP A 33 -12.94 14.93 9.61
CA ASP A 33 -12.62 14.20 10.85
C ASP A 33 -11.22 13.60 10.84
N TRP A 34 -10.74 13.14 9.68
CA TRP A 34 -9.48 12.43 9.54
C TRP A 34 -8.31 13.29 9.09
N LYS A 35 -8.56 14.49 8.55
CA LYS A 35 -7.52 15.43 8.08
C LYS A 35 -6.48 14.75 7.17
N ASN A 36 -6.93 13.90 6.25
CA ASN A 36 -6.06 13.10 5.36
C ASN A 36 -5.20 12.04 6.09
N LEU A 37 -5.51 11.66 7.32
CA LEU A 37 -4.72 10.73 8.14
C LEU A 37 -5.41 9.38 8.38
N TYR A 38 -6.44 9.04 7.62
CA TYR A 38 -7.12 7.75 7.77
C TYR A 38 -6.19 6.53 7.61
N PRO A 39 -5.25 6.50 6.63
CA PRO A 39 -4.28 5.42 6.56
C PRO A 39 -3.41 5.28 7.81
N GLN A 40 -3.00 6.40 8.41
CA GLN A 40 -2.24 6.40 9.67
C GLN A 40 -3.08 5.85 10.84
N PHE A 41 -4.37 6.20 10.88
CA PHE A 41 -5.28 5.65 11.88
C PHE A 41 -5.40 4.12 11.78
N LEU A 42 -5.45 3.54 10.58
CA LEU A 42 -5.45 2.08 10.40
C LEU A 42 -4.17 1.43 10.94
N ILE A 43 -3.02 2.07 10.76
CA ILE A 43 -1.75 1.64 11.34
C ILE A 43 -1.80 1.71 12.88
N ASP A 44 -2.36 2.79 13.44
CA ASP A 44 -2.52 2.93 14.89
C ASP A 44 -3.44 1.84 15.46
N LEU A 45 -4.54 1.49 14.78
CA LEU A 45 -5.41 0.37 15.16
C LEU A 45 -4.66 -0.96 15.16
N TYR A 46 -3.81 -1.20 14.16
CA TYR A 46 -2.98 -2.39 14.10
C TYR A 46 -2.06 -2.49 15.30
N TYR A 47 -1.38 -1.42 15.69
CA TYR A 47 -0.47 -1.43 16.85
C TYR A 47 -1.20 -1.50 18.20
N ASN A 48 -2.42 -0.99 18.30
CA ASN A 48 -3.17 -0.94 19.53
C ASN A 48 -4.04 -2.19 19.80
N SER A 49 -4.18 -3.10 18.83
CA SER A 49 -4.97 -4.32 18.97
C SER A 49 -4.19 -5.56 18.59
N SER A 50 -3.78 -6.34 19.57
CA SER A 50 -3.03 -7.60 19.35
C SER A 50 -3.82 -8.62 18.51
N THR A 51 -5.13 -8.71 18.72
CA THR A 51 -6.00 -9.60 17.95
C THR A 51 -6.09 -9.16 16.49
N HIS A 52 -6.28 -7.85 16.25
CA HIS A 52 -6.30 -7.29 14.91
C HIS A 52 -4.97 -7.51 14.20
N ALA A 53 -3.85 -7.20 14.88
CA ALA A 53 -2.51 -7.44 14.37
C ALA A 53 -2.26 -8.91 13.99
N ALA A 54 -2.67 -9.84 14.83
CA ALA A 54 -2.53 -11.27 14.57
C ALA A 54 -3.30 -11.70 13.31
N ILE A 55 -4.54 -11.25 13.16
CA ILE A 55 -5.37 -11.55 11.97
C ILE A 55 -4.75 -10.99 10.70
N ILE A 56 -4.32 -9.72 10.72
CA ILE A 56 -3.68 -9.08 9.55
C ILE A 56 -2.40 -9.82 9.17
N ASN A 57 -1.51 -10.08 10.14
CA ASN A 57 -0.25 -10.77 9.88
C ASN A 57 -0.46 -12.18 9.32
N GLN A 58 -1.30 -12.98 9.97
CA GLN A 58 -1.57 -14.33 9.50
C GLN A 58 -2.21 -14.35 8.10
N THR A 59 -3.13 -13.43 7.85
CA THR A 59 -3.74 -13.34 6.50
C THR A 59 -2.73 -12.92 5.44
N ALA A 60 -1.84 -11.96 5.76
CA ALA A 60 -0.77 -11.55 4.85
C ALA A 60 0.21 -12.70 4.56
N GLU A 61 0.59 -13.48 5.59
CA GLU A 61 1.40 -14.71 5.40
C GLU A 61 0.70 -15.73 4.50
N MET A 62 -0.59 -15.98 4.73
CA MET A 62 -1.36 -16.92 3.90
C MET A 62 -1.46 -16.46 2.43
N ILE A 63 -1.60 -15.16 2.19
CA ILE A 63 -1.63 -14.59 0.82
C ILE A 63 -0.26 -14.68 0.15
N ALA A 64 0.82 -14.38 0.89
CA ALA A 64 2.17 -14.44 0.36
C ALA A 64 2.63 -15.88 0.06
N GLY A 65 2.11 -16.85 0.81
CA GLY A 65 2.51 -18.26 0.72
C GLY A 65 3.89 -18.53 1.34
N GLU A 66 4.44 -19.73 1.07
CA GLU A 66 5.73 -20.13 1.62
C GLU A 66 6.91 -19.52 0.86
N ASP A 67 6.89 -19.60 -0.48
CA ASP A 67 7.93 -19.04 -1.34
C ASP A 67 7.46 -18.94 -2.80
N LEU A 68 8.21 -18.18 -3.59
CA LEU A 68 8.03 -18.08 -5.03
C LEU A 68 9.07 -18.95 -5.73
N VAL A 69 8.60 -19.95 -6.48
CA VAL A 69 9.45 -20.87 -7.23
C VAL A 69 9.26 -20.61 -8.72
N ALA A 70 10.35 -20.48 -9.44
CA ALA A 70 10.33 -20.49 -10.90
C ALA A 70 10.49 -21.91 -11.39
N GLU A 71 9.61 -22.37 -12.27
CA GLU A 71 9.75 -23.62 -12.99
C GLU A 71 10.43 -23.37 -14.34
N GLU A 72 11.21 -24.34 -14.81
CA GLU A 72 11.96 -24.19 -16.08
C GLU A 72 11.03 -24.06 -17.27
N GLU A 73 9.84 -24.67 -17.17
CA GLU A 73 8.79 -24.64 -18.18
C GLU A 73 8.15 -23.23 -18.37
N ASP A 74 8.25 -22.37 -17.34
CA ASP A 74 7.72 -21.01 -17.38
C ASP A 74 8.63 -20.04 -18.13
N ALA A 75 9.85 -20.46 -18.49
CA ALA A 75 10.84 -19.61 -19.12
C ALA A 75 10.99 -19.93 -20.62
N ILE A 76 11.16 -18.89 -21.43
CA ILE A 76 11.34 -19.01 -22.88
C ILE A 76 12.64 -19.76 -23.23
N ASN A 77 13.65 -19.60 -22.38
CA ASN A 77 14.97 -20.26 -22.52
C ASN A 77 15.70 -20.29 -21.18
N LEU A 78 16.83 -21.01 -21.15
CA LEU A 78 17.65 -21.15 -19.95
C LEU A 78 18.16 -19.79 -19.39
N GLU A 79 18.49 -18.85 -20.24
CA GLU A 79 18.93 -17.52 -19.82
C GLU A 79 17.82 -16.76 -19.09
N SER A 80 16.60 -16.79 -19.64
CA SER A 80 15.41 -16.20 -19.01
C SER A 80 15.09 -16.86 -17.68
N TYR A 81 15.26 -18.18 -17.57
CA TYR A 81 15.06 -18.91 -16.32
C TYR A 81 16.06 -18.47 -15.24
N VAL A 82 17.35 -18.33 -15.59
CA VAL A 82 18.38 -17.87 -14.66
C VAL A 82 18.10 -16.43 -14.20
N LYS A 83 17.68 -15.56 -15.12
CA LYS A 83 17.29 -14.18 -14.80
C LYS A 83 16.09 -14.14 -13.86
N LEU A 84 15.05 -14.93 -14.13
CA LEU A 84 13.85 -15.04 -13.29
C LEU A 84 14.22 -15.52 -11.88
N LYS A 85 14.99 -16.60 -11.75
CA LYS A 85 15.46 -17.10 -10.44
C LYS A 85 16.26 -16.06 -9.67
N LYS A 86 17.09 -15.29 -10.36
CA LYS A 86 17.84 -14.20 -9.73
C LYS A 86 16.90 -13.10 -9.23
N PHE A 87 15.90 -12.72 -10.03
CA PHE A 87 14.91 -11.69 -9.67
C PHE A 87 14.03 -12.12 -8.50
N LEU A 88 13.61 -13.40 -8.44
CA LEU A 88 12.85 -13.92 -7.31
C LEU A 88 13.64 -13.83 -6.00
N ARG A 89 14.94 -14.07 -6.04
CA ARG A 89 15.82 -14.00 -4.87
C ARG A 89 16.22 -12.58 -4.49
N HIS A 90 16.31 -11.70 -5.48
CA HIS A 90 16.79 -10.32 -5.34
C HIS A 90 15.91 -9.40 -6.17
N ALA A 91 14.70 -9.10 -5.66
CA ALA A 91 13.80 -8.15 -6.30
C ALA A 91 14.35 -6.71 -6.25
N ASN A 92 15.20 -6.46 -5.27
CA ASN A 92 15.97 -5.22 -5.10
C ASN A 92 17.26 -5.53 -4.32
N SER A 93 18.03 -4.47 -4.01
CA SER A 93 19.30 -4.59 -3.28
C SER A 93 19.19 -5.20 -1.88
N ASN A 94 18.00 -5.21 -1.27
CA ASN A 94 17.80 -5.56 0.13
C ASN A 94 16.85 -6.75 0.35
N GLU A 95 15.98 -7.08 -0.62
CA GLU A 95 14.86 -7.98 -0.39
C GLU A 95 14.64 -8.94 -1.56
N SER A 96 14.11 -10.13 -1.24
CA SER A 96 13.56 -11.05 -2.23
C SER A 96 12.18 -10.59 -2.70
N LEU A 97 11.72 -11.06 -3.86
CA LEU A 97 10.39 -10.76 -4.35
C LEU A 97 9.30 -11.27 -3.39
N HIS A 98 9.53 -12.41 -2.75
CA HIS A 98 8.62 -12.93 -1.72
C HIS A 98 8.44 -11.96 -0.54
N GLN A 99 9.55 -11.35 -0.06
CA GLN A 99 9.47 -10.34 1.01
C GLN A 99 8.71 -9.08 0.57
N VAL A 100 8.87 -8.66 -0.68
CA VAL A 100 8.11 -7.54 -1.25
C VAL A 100 6.61 -7.90 -1.32
N ILE A 101 6.26 -9.10 -1.81
CA ILE A 101 4.86 -9.57 -1.89
C ILE A 101 4.22 -9.66 -0.50
N LYS A 102 4.96 -10.12 0.50
CA LYS A 102 4.46 -10.16 1.88
C LYS A 102 4.07 -8.78 2.41
N LYS A 103 4.89 -7.77 2.13
CA LYS A 103 4.58 -6.36 2.48
C LYS A 103 3.38 -5.83 1.71
N VAL A 104 3.28 -6.17 0.42
CA VAL A 104 2.11 -5.85 -0.42
C VAL A 104 0.84 -6.49 0.13
N ALA A 105 0.90 -7.77 0.50
CA ALA A 105 -0.23 -8.48 1.09
C ALA A 105 -0.67 -7.88 2.43
N PHE A 106 0.30 -7.46 3.25
CA PHE A 106 0.03 -6.75 4.50
C PHE A 106 -0.69 -5.42 4.27
N ASP A 107 -0.17 -4.56 3.39
CA ASP A 107 -0.80 -3.28 3.09
C ASP A 107 -2.19 -3.46 2.48
N PHE A 108 -2.32 -4.39 1.53
CA PHE A 108 -3.60 -4.69 0.91
C PHE A 108 -4.63 -5.17 1.93
N LYS A 109 -4.22 -6.00 2.89
CA LYS A 109 -5.13 -6.48 3.93
C LYS A 109 -5.49 -5.42 4.96
N LEU A 110 -4.54 -4.58 5.33
CA LEU A 110 -4.75 -3.55 6.35
C LEU A 110 -5.46 -2.31 5.79
N GLN A 111 -5.10 -1.90 4.57
CA GLN A 111 -5.51 -0.60 4.00
C GLN A 111 -6.38 -0.73 2.74
N GLY A 112 -6.55 -1.94 2.20
CA GLY A 112 -7.32 -2.17 0.97
C GLY A 112 -6.59 -1.73 -0.31
N ALA A 113 -5.34 -1.32 -0.22
CA ALA A 113 -4.51 -0.87 -1.34
C ALA A 113 -3.05 -1.26 -1.11
N TYR A 114 -2.25 -1.19 -2.15
CA TYR A 114 -0.80 -1.34 -2.10
C TYR A 114 -0.13 -0.40 -3.10
N ALA A 115 1.15 -0.14 -2.89
CA ALA A 115 1.96 0.63 -3.83
C ALA A 115 3.33 -0.04 -4.04
N LEU A 116 3.75 -0.06 -5.31
CA LEU A 116 5.05 -0.57 -5.73
C LEU A 116 5.80 0.52 -6.49
N HIS A 117 7.09 0.65 -6.21
CA HIS A 117 7.99 1.42 -7.03
C HIS A 117 8.76 0.47 -7.93
N ILE A 118 8.51 0.57 -9.23
CA ILE A 118 9.15 -0.26 -10.26
C ILE A 118 10.27 0.54 -10.88
N VAL A 119 11.49 0.02 -10.78
CA VAL A 119 12.67 0.59 -11.41
C VAL A 119 12.97 -0.19 -12.69
N TRP A 120 12.98 0.51 -13.80
CA TRP A 120 13.31 -0.04 -15.10
C TRP A 120 14.81 -0.01 -15.34
N ASN A 121 15.29 -0.94 -16.17
CA ASN A 121 16.65 -0.87 -16.68
C ASN A 121 16.85 0.42 -17.52
N ARG A 122 18.09 0.74 -17.87
CA ARG A 122 18.43 1.97 -18.61
C ARG A 122 17.72 2.06 -19.96
N GLU A 123 17.44 0.92 -20.58
CA GLU A 123 16.76 0.83 -21.89
C GLU A 123 15.26 0.76 -21.78
N ARG A 124 14.70 0.68 -20.55
CA ARG A 124 13.26 0.51 -20.25
C ARG A 124 12.62 -0.72 -20.91
N THR A 125 13.40 -1.78 -21.08
CA THR A 125 12.95 -3.05 -21.66
C THR A 125 12.63 -4.11 -20.63
N GLU A 126 13.27 -4.03 -19.43
CA GLU A 126 13.13 -5.01 -18.35
C GLU A 126 13.00 -4.28 -17.00
N ILE A 127 12.29 -4.90 -16.07
CA ILE A 127 12.26 -4.45 -14.67
C ILE A 127 13.60 -4.80 -14.04
N ALA A 128 14.29 -3.78 -13.53
CA ALA A 128 15.56 -3.95 -12.82
C ALA A 128 15.34 -4.25 -11.35
N GLU A 129 14.46 -3.48 -10.69
CA GLU A 129 14.19 -3.61 -9.26
C GLU A 129 12.72 -3.29 -8.95
N VAL A 130 12.22 -3.89 -7.86
CA VAL A 130 10.86 -3.62 -7.34
C VAL A 130 10.96 -3.36 -5.85
N TYR A 131 10.38 -2.24 -5.42
CA TYR A 131 10.32 -1.84 -4.02
C TYR A 131 8.87 -1.71 -3.56
N HIS A 132 8.59 -2.16 -2.35
CA HIS A 132 7.35 -1.84 -1.67
C HIS A 132 7.39 -0.39 -1.18
N VAL A 133 6.31 0.35 -1.41
CA VAL A 133 6.11 1.70 -0.88
C VAL A 133 4.95 1.65 0.11
N PRO A 134 5.15 1.99 1.40
CA PRO A 134 4.08 1.98 2.38
C PRO A 134 2.92 2.88 1.97
N VAL A 135 1.71 2.31 1.94
CA VAL A 135 0.50 2.98 1.40
C VAL A 135 0.15 4.24 2.17
N GLU A 136 0.38 4.27 3.48
CA GLU A 136 0.13 5.44 4.30
C GLU A 136 0.93 6.68 3.87
N ARG A 137 2.01 6.48 3.10
CA ARG A 137 2.83 7.56 2.54
C ARG A 137 2.38 8.04 1.18
N VAL A 138 1.45 7.33 0.54
CA VAL A 138 1.05 7.58 -0.86
C VAL A 138 -0.34 8.19 -0.90
N ARG A 139 -0.53 9.15 -1.80
CA ARG A 139 -1.85 9.68 -2.18
C ARG A 139 -1.96 9.73 -3.70
N ALA A 140 -3.12 9.40 -4.21
CA ALA A 140 -3.39 9.53 -5.64
C ALA A 140 -3.46 11.01 -6.03
N GLY A 141 -2.93 11.34 -7.19
CA GLY A 141 -3.18 12.63 -7.82
C GLY A 141 -4.63 12.76 -8.25
N LYS A 142 -5.06 13.96 -8.58
CA LYS A 142 -6.38 14.18 -9.13
C LYS A 142 -6.50 13.50 -10.50
N PRO A 143 -7.62 12.85 -10.78
CA PRO A 143 -7.86 12.31 -12.10
C PRO A 143 -7.92 13.43 -13.14
N ASN A 144 -7.40 13.17 -14.32
CA ASN A 144 -7.52 14.05 -15.46
C ASN A 144 -8.96 14.01 -16.04
N GLU A 145 -9.22 14.78 -17.10
CA GLU A 145 -10.53 14.83 -17.77
C GLU A 145 -11.05 13.46 -18.26
N LEU A 146 -10.14 12.49 -18.46
CA LEU A 146 -10.47 11.13 -18.86
C LEU A 146 -10.65 10.19 -17.65
N GLY A 147 -10.60 10.71 -16.42
CA GLY A 147 -10.67 9.92 -15.20
C GLY A 147 -9.40 9.14 -14.86
N LYS A 148 -8.29 9.39 -15.55
CA LYS A 148 -7.01 8.71 -15.34
C LYS A 148 -6.14 9.47 -14.34
N ILE A 149 -5.48 8.73 -13.44
CA ILE A 149 -4.49 9.26 -12.51
C ILE A 149 -3.13 9.23 -13.20
N ASP A 150 -2.52 10.40 -13.40
CA ASP A 150 -1.24 10.54 -14.11
C ASP A 150 -0.04 10.59 -13.14
N CYS A 151 -0.28 10.85 -11.85
CA CYS A 151 0.77 10.90 -10.85
C CYS A 151 0.26 10.47 -9.47
N TYR A 152 1.18 10.04 -8.63
CA TYR A 152 0.98 9.83 -7.20
C TYR A 152 1.85 10.80 -6.42
N TYR A 153 1.44 11.12 -5.20
CA TYR A 153 2.17 11.98 -4.29
C TYR A 153 2.67 11.19 -3.10
N ILE A 154 3.94 11.33 -2.78
CA ILE A 154 4.57 10.67 -1.63
C ILE A 154 4.99 11.72 -0.62
N SER A 155 4.64 11.52 0.64
CA SER A 155 5.07 12.35 1.76
C SER A 155 5.51 11.47 2.93
N ALA A 156 6.55 11.92 3.63
CA ALA A 156 6.97 11.28 4.88
C ALA A 156 5.97 11.56 6.01
N ASP A 157 5.28 12.70 5.96
CA ASP A 157 4.33 13.12 6.98
C ASP A 157 3.19 13.92 6.34
N TRP A 158 2.01 13.32 6.32
CA TRP A 158 0.80 13.93 5.80
C TRP A 158 0.12 14.88 6.79
N SER A 159 0.52 14.86 8.08
CA SER A 159 0.00 15.80 9.08
C SER A 159 0.55 17.20 8.90
N ASN A 160 1.76 17.31 8.34
CA ASN A 160 2.46 18.57 8.12
C ASN A 160 3.02 18.71 6.70
N THR A 161 2.13 18.87 5.74
CA THR A 161 2.49 19.03 4.33
C THR A 161 3.14 20.37 3.99
N ARG A 162 3.18 21.33 4.93
CA ARG A 162 3.92 22.59 4.73
C ARG A 162 5.42 22.38 4.86
N SER A 163 5.86 21.63 5.87
CA SER A 163 7.27 21.29 6.09
C SER A 163 7.71 20.10 5.24
N ASN A 164 6.84 19.11 5.07
CA ASN A 164 7.08 17.90 4.30
C ASN A 164 6.26 17.96 3.00
N LYS A 165 6.73 18.76 2.04
CA LYS A 165 6.03 18.91 0.75
C LYS A 165 5.89 17.55 0.07
N PRO A 166 4.65 17.14 -0.32
CA PRO A 166 4.46 15.93 -1.08
C PRO A 166 5.22 15.98 -2.41
N TYR A 167 5.91 14.89 -2.72
CA TYR A 167 6.69 14.75 -3.94
C TYR A 167 5.87 14.00 -5.01
N PRO A 168 5.65 14.58 -6.21
CA PRO A 168 4.95 13.91 -7.27
C PRO A 168 5.83 12.85 -7.93
N VAL A 169 5.24 11.68 -8.19
CA VAL A 169 5.85 10.54 -8.93
C VAL A 169 4.91 10.17 -10.07
N PRO A 170 5.40 9.91 -11.26
CA PRO A 170 4.55 9.45 -12.36
C PRO A 170 3.88 8.11 -12.02
N ALA A 171 2.65 7.92 -12.55
CA ALA A 171 1.86 6.71 -12.38
C ALA A 171 2.36 5.55 -13.26
#